data_d240523ef197afb89a7c13ef69a9f368
#
_entry.id   d240523ef197afb89a7c13ef69a9f368
#
_cell.length_a   1.000
_cell.length_b   1.000
_cell.length_c   1.000
_cell.angle_alpha   90.00
_cell.angle_beta   90.00
_cell.angle_gamma   90.00
#
_symmetry.space_group_name_H-M   'P 1'
#
loop_
_entity.id
_entity.type
_entity.pdbx_description
1 polymer ?
#
loop_
_entity_poly.entity_id
_entity_poly.type
_entity_poly.pdbx_seq_one_letter_code
_entity_poly.pdbx_strand_id
1 'polypeptide(L)'
;MIKLKDLITEAAQLSKLQIFSPGTGGKQSLNWKFNPEKIPTGRLNVSSMVQYGGMCHNKPVGIFWTSSYKQKFKGSAWTDFKKKRFPKWHSSMGAVFELQSGAKILKIRSHSDYMKIQEKFPLDASKKCPSGHMYMDWGKLSKKYDGFQLAGSTMSIPMLGQWDVESTAWFNMRKLKFVGTTKV
;
A
#
# COMPACT_ATOMS: atom_id res chain seq x y z
N MET A 1 -15.93 18.64 -11.75
CA MET A 1 -15.57 18.39 -10.33
C MET A 1 -15.84 16.91 -10.05
N ILE A 2 -14.80 16.09 -9.94
CA ILE A 2 -14.94 14.64 -9.63
C ILE A 2 -15.45 14.54 -8.20
N LYS A 3 -16.64 13.99 -8.02
CA LYS A 3 -17.22 13.82 -6.69
C LYS A 3 -16.42 12.77 -5.93
N LEU A 4 -16.21 12.93 -4.63
CA LEU A 4 -15.51 11.95 -3.78
C LEU A 4 -16.14 10.55 -3.89
N LYS A 5 -17.45 10.49 -4.19
CA LYS A 5 -18.16 9.24 -4.52
C LYS A 5 -17.52 8.50 -5.69
N ASP A 6 -17.05 9.20 -6.72
CA ASP A 6 -16.48 8.59 -7.92
C ASP A 6 -15.12 7.95 -7.64
N LEU A 7 -14.35 8.52 -6.70
CA LEU A 7 -13.10 7.92 -6.21
C LEU A 7 -13.33 6.68 -5.32
N ILE A 8 -14.50 6.58 -4.71
CA ILE A 8 -14.86 5.48 -3.80
C ILE A 8 -15.56 4.34 -4.54
N THR A 9 -16.34 4.66 -5.60
CA THR A 9 -17.14 3.67 -6.34
C THR A 9 -16.29 2.73 -7.19
N GLU A 10 -15.03 3.08 -7.40
CA GLU A 10 -14.08 2.28 -8.19
C GLU A 10 -13.40 1.12 -7.43
N ALA A 11 -13.86 0.78 -6.24
CA ALA A 11 -13.50 -0.49 -5.61
C ALA A 11 -13.80 -1.70 -6.53
N ALA A 12 -14.71 -1.52 -7.50
CA ALA A 12 -15.01 -2.50 -8.54
C ALA A 12 -13.85 -2.78 -9.52
N GLN A 13 -12.82 -1.93 -9.57
CA GLN A 13 -11.67 -2.10 -10.47
C GLN A 13 -10.39 -2.56 -9.76
N LEU A 14 -10.42 -2.75 -8.45
CA LEU A 14 -9.33 -3.40 -7.76
C LEU A 14 -9.26 -4.86 -8.21
N SER A 15 -8.06 -5.37 -8.48
CA SER A 15 -7.89 -6.80 -8.68
C SER A 15 -8.47 -7.52 -7.47
N LYS A 16 -9.37 -8.47 -7.72
CA LYS A 16 -9.99 -9.29 -6.68
C LYS A 16 -8.94 -10.02 -5.83
N LEU A 17 -7.79 -10.31 -6.42
CA LEU A 17 -6.66 -10.94 -5.75
C LEU A 17 -5.54 -9.92 -5.50
N GLN A 18 -5.01 -9.96 -4.30
CA GLN A 18 -3.87 -9.17 -3.84
C GLN A 18 -2.74 -10.10 -3.44
N ILE A 19 -1.49 -9.70 -3.64
CA ILE A 19 -0.34 -10.48 -3.22
C ILE A 19 0.55 -9.69 -2.27
N PHE A 20 0.90 -10.32 -1.15
CA PHE A 20 1.99 -9.91 -0.29
C PHE A 20 3.24 -10.70 -0.68
N SER A 21 4.34 -10.00 -0.88
CA SER A 21 5.66 -10.60 -1.01
C SER A 21 6.60 -9.85 -0.07
N PRO A 22 7.40 -10.55 0.74
CA PRO A 22 8.22 -9.90 1.75
C PRO A 22 9.16 -8.87 1.10
N GLY A 23 9.45 -7.83 1.84
CA GLY A 23 10.35 -6.77 1.42
C GLY A 23 11.80 -7.25 1.25
N THR A 24 12.67 -6.34 0.87
CA THR A 24 14.09 -6.58 0.56
C THR A 24 14.99 -6.79 1.79
N GLY A 25 14.43 -7.24 2.91
CA GLY A 25 15.10 -7.35 4.21
C GLY A 25 16.13 -8.49 4.33
N GLY A 26 17.09 -8.60 3.41
CA GLY A 26 18.27 -9.47 3.57
C GLY A 26 18.01 -10.97 3.36
N LYS A 27 18.94 -11.82 3.83
CA LYS A 27 18.93 -13.29 3.65
C LYS A 27 17.65 -14.00 4.11
N GLN A 28 16.90 -13.40 5.04
CA GLN A 28 15.62 -13.93 5.54
C GLN A 28 14.52 -13.97 4.48
N SER A 29 14.60 -13.13 3.43
CA SER A 29 13.59 -13.12 2.37
C SER A 29 13.68 -14.34 1.44
N LEU A 30 14.84 -14.96 1.29
CA LEU A 30 15.06 -16.11 0.40
C LEU A 30 14.40 -17.38 0.92
N ASN A 31 14.37 -17.56 2.26
CA ASN A 31 13.76 -18.71 2.93
C ASN A 31 12.44 -18.35 3.62
N TRP A 32 11.81 -17.28 3.19
CA TRP A 32 10.58 -16.82 3.80
C TRP A 32 9.46 -17.87 3.67
N LYS A 33 8.98 -18.29 4.83
CA LYS A 33 7.75 -19.09 4.95
C LYS A 33 6.65 -18.20 5.50
N PHE A 34 5.59 -18.05 4.72
CA PHE A 34 4.43 -17.30 5.18
C PHE A 34 3.72 -18.06 6.31
N ASN A 35 3.55 -17.38 7.46
CA ASN A 35 2.76 -17.90 8.55
C ASN A 35 1.44 -17.11 8.62
N PRO A 36 0.29 -17.71 8.20
CA PRO A 36 -1.00 -17.04 8.22
C PRO A 36 -1.45 -16.66 9.64
N GLU A 37 -1.00 -17.37 10.67
CA GLU A 37 -1.35 -17.06 12.07
C GLU A 37 -0.74 -15.75 12.58
N LYS A 38 0.33 -15.29 11.91
CA LYS A 38 1.00 -14.01 12.23
C LYS A 38 0.42 -12.83 11.45
N ILE A 39 -0.62 -13.03 10.66
CA ILE A 39 -1.30 -11.93 9.97
C ILE A 39 -2.11 -11.15 11.02
N PRO A 40 -1.94 -9.82 11.09
CA PRO A 40 -2.79 -9.02 11.95
C PRO A 40 -4.25 -9.19 11.57
N THR A 41 -5.12 -9.26 12.55
CA THR A 41 -6.58 -9.32 12.35
C THR A 41 -7.22 -8.01 12.77
N GLY A 42 -8.23 -7.57 12.03
CA GLY A 42 -8.95 -6.35 12.36
C GLY A 42 -8.35 -5.08 11.75
N ARG A 43 -8.66 -3.95 12.40
CA ARG A 43 -8.13 -2.64 11.99
C ARG A 43 -6.78 -2.39 12.63
N LEU A 44 -5.83 -1.95 11.81
CA LEU A 44 -4.45 -1.72 12.24
C LEU A 44 -4.30 -0.34 12.92
N ASN A 45 -3.33 -0.23 13.82
CA ASN A 45 -2.95 1.05 14.42
C ASN A 45 -2.00 1.79 13.47
N VAL A 46 -2.58 2.66 12.66
CA VAL A 46 -1.88 3.39 11.59
C VAL A 46 -1.48 4.76 12.06
N SER A 47 -0.25 5.13 11.79
CA SER A 47 0.27 6.48 12.03
C SER A 47 1.04 7.00 10.80
N SER A 48 1.34 8.29 10.81
CA SER A 48 2.15 8.93 9.79
C SER A 48 3.63 8.85 10.17
N MET A 49 4.47 8.36 9.26
CA MET A 49 5.91 8.48 9.41
C MET A 49 6.33 9.86 8.89
N VAL A 50 6.79 10.73 9.79
CA VAL A 50 7.20 12.10 9.42
C VAL A 50 8.70 12.16 9.15
N GLN A 51 9.49 11.47 9.97
CA GLN A 51 10.95 11.49 9.84
C GLN A 51 11.56 10.11 10.11
N TYR A 52 12.45 9.67 9.23
CA TYR A 52 13.22 8.45 9.40
C TYR A 52 14.61 8.65 8.75
N GLY A 53 15.67 8.40 9.52
CA GLY A 53 17.04 8.53 9.03
C GLY A 53 17.40 9.94 8.50
N GLY A 54 16.84 10.99 9.08
CA GLY A 54 17.07 12.39 8.64
C GLY A 54 16.25 12.81 7.42
N MET A 55 15.52 11.90 6.79
CA MET A 55 14.65 12.19 5.65
C MET A 55 13.18 12.18 6.04
N CYS A 56 12.42 12.98 5.33
CA CYS A 56 10.98 13.07 5.52
C CYS A 56 10.26 12.10 4.60
N HIS A 57 9.34 11.35 5.16
CA HIS A 57 8.63 10.31 4.45
C HIS A 57 7.11 10.52 4.53
N ASN A 58 6.45 10.39 3.39
CA ASN A 58 5.00 10.40 3.30
C ASN A 58 4.45 8.98 3.16
N LYS A 59 4.84 8.12 4.09
CA LYS A 59 4.37 6.72 4.15
C LYS A 59 3.61 6.47 5.45
N PRO A 60 2.54 5.66 5.41
CA PRO A 60 1.95 5.14 6.62
C PRO A 60 2.85 4.09 7.27
N VAL A 61 2.82 4.02 8.60
CA VAL A 61 3.40 2.94 9.38
C VAL A 61 2.31 2.17 10.12
N GLY A 62 2.60 0.94 10.52
CA GLY A 62 1.60 0.07 11.15
C GLY A 62 0.57 -0.48 10.16
N ILE A 63 0.96 -0.72 8.93
CA ILE A 63 0.10 -1.18 7.84
C ILE A 63 0.55 -2.51 7.25
N PHE A 64 -0.33 -3.12 6.47
CA PHE A 64 -0.01 -4.30 5.68
C PHE A 64 0.03 -3.94 4.19
N TRP A 65 1.10 -4.30 3.51
CA TRP A 65 1.32 -3.96 2.11
C TRP A 65 0.99 -5.12 1.18
N THR A 66 0.26 -4.84 0.11
CA THR A 66 0.06 -5.77 -1.01
C THR A 66 0.20 -5.06 -2.35
N SER A 67 0.22 -5.83 -3.43
CA SER A 67 0.11 -5.38 -4.81
C SER A 67 -0.95 -6.21 -5.53
N SER A 68 -1.59 -5.66 -6.57
CA SER A 68 -2.59 -6.39 -7.33
C SER A 68 -1.99 -7.62 -7.98
N TYR A 69 -2.54 -8.81 -7.69
CA TYR A 69 -2.04 -10.07 -8.22
C TYR A 69 -2.67 -10.39 -9.58
N LYS A 70 -1.83 -10.55 -10.55
CA LYS A 70 -2.22 -10.94 -11.92
C LYS A 70 -2.00 -12.44 -12.09
N GLN A 71 -3.03 -13.22 -11.86
CA GLN A 71 -2.99 -14.69 -11.86
C GLN A 71 -2.42 -15.26 -13.17
N LYS A 72 -2.82 -14.71 -14.33
CA LYS A 72 -2.32 -15.12 -15.65
C LYS A 72 -0.79 -15.02 -15.76
N PHE A 73 -0.19 -14.05 -15.12
CA PHE A 73 1.27 -13.80 -15.17
C PHE A 73 2.00 -14.29 -13.92
N LYS A 74 1.29 -14.86 -12.96
CA LYS A 74 1.81 -15.30 -11.65
C LYS A 74 2.67 -14.24 -10.95
N GLY A 75 2.26 -12.97 -11.05
CA GLY A 75 3.04 -11.85 -10.56
C GLY A 75 2.23 -10.60 -10.25
N SER A 76 2.93 -9.56 -9.86
CA SER A 76 2.41 -8.24 -9.59
C SER A 76 3.47 -7.18 -9.91
N ALA A 77 3.08 -5.91 -9.95
CA ALA A 77 4.04 -4.82 -10.14
C ALA A 77 5.17 -4.86 -9.11
N TRP A 78 4.87 -5.24 -7.86
CA TRP A 78 5.88 -5.37 -6.80
C TRP A 78 6.83 -6.54 -7.02
N THR A 79 6.31 -7.71 -7.42
CA THR A 79 7.17 -8.87 -7.69
C THR A 79 8.09 -8.63 -8.88
N ASP A 80 7.60 -7.98 -9.93
CA ASP A 80 8.39 -7.61 -11.11
C ASP A 80 9.47 -6.58 -10.78
N PHE A 81 9.13 -5.58 -9.99
CA PHE A 81 10.09 -4.59 -9.48
C PHE A 81 11.20 -5.26 -8.67
N LYS A 82 10.86 -6.18 -7.76
CA LYS A 82 11.84 -6.90 -6.95
C LYS A 82 12.76 -7.76 -7.80
N LYS A 83 12.23 -8.52 -8.76
CA LYS A 83 13.03 -9.32 -9.69
C LYS A 83 14.06 -8.45 -10.42
N LYS A 84 13.64 -7.27 -10.88
CA LYS A 84 14.47 -6.35 -11.65
C LYS A 84 15.52 -5.62 -10.81
N ARG A 85 15.14 -5.12 -9.64
CA ARG A 85 15.98 -4.24 -8.81
C ARG A 85 16.79 -4.98 -7.76
N PHE A 86 16.24 -6.08 -7.25
CA PHE A 86 16.82 -6.83 -6.13
C PHE A 86 16.80 -8.34 -6.37
N PRO A 87 17.41 -8.83 -7.48
CA PRO A 87 17.31 -10.25 -7.87
C PRO A 87 17.84 -11.20 -6.80
N LYS A 88 18.88 -10.79 -6.05
CA LYS A 88 19.44 -11.59 -4.95
C LYS A 88 18.56 -11.69 -3.72
N TRP A 89 17.56 -10.81 -3.57
CA TRP A 89 16.68 -10.73 -2.40
C TRP A 89 15.22 -11.03 -2.75
N HIS A 90 14.98 -11.39 -3.99
CA HIS A 90 13.64 -11.72 -4.44
C HIS A 90 13.20 -13.06 -3.86
N SER A 91 12.14 -13.08 -3.06
CA SER A 91 11.47 -14.32 -2.68
C SER A 91 10.71 -14.88 -3.87
N SER A 92 10.89 -16.17 -4.13
CA SER A 92 10.11 -16.89 -5.15
C SER A 92 8.67 -17.19 -4.71
N MET A 93 8.30 -16.86 -3.48
CA MET A 93 6.98 -17.13 -2.91
C MET A 93 6.27 -15.84 -2.53
N GLY A 94 4.96 -15.82 -2.71
CA GLY A 94 4.07 -14.77 -2.26
C GLY A 94 2.81 -15.35 -1.60
N ALA A 95 2.25 -14.62 -0.64
CA ALA A 95 0.96 -14.93 -0.02
C ALA A 95 -0.15 -14.21 -0.77
N VAL A 96 -1.17 -14.94 -1.19
CA VAL A 96 -2.30 -14.42 -1.97
C VAL A 96 -3.50 -14.20 -1.06
N PHE A 97 -4.14 -13.07 -1.22
CA PHE A 97 -5.33 -12.67 -0.50
C PHE A 97 -6.46 -12.35 -1.46
N GLU A 98 -7.67 -12.70 -1.09
CA GLU A 98 -8.90 -12.30 -1.76
C GLU A 98 -9.48 -11.06 -1.08
N LEU A 99 -9.83 -10.05 -1.89
CA LEU A 99 -10.51 -8.87 -1.43
C LEU A 99 -11.95 -9.19 -1.05
N GLN A 100 -12.34 -8.87 0.18
CA GLN A 100 -13.70 -9.04 0.67
C GLN A 100 -14.60 -7.90 0.22
N SER A 101 -15.87 -8.21 0.02
CA SER A 101 -16.88 -7.23 -0.39
C SER A 101 -17.00 -6.07 0.61
N GLY A 102 -17.44 -4.92 0.11
CA GLY A 102 -17.65 -3.71 0.91
C GLY A 102 -16.35 -3.07 1.45
N ALA A 103 -15.18 -3.43 0.92
CA ALA A 103 -13.95 -2.74 1.26
C ALA A 103 -13.95 -1.30 0.70
N LYS A 104 -13.69 -0.33 1.57
CA LYS A 104 -13.59 1.09 1.22
C LYS A 104 -12.13 1.42 0.90
N ILE A 105 -11.74 1.32 -0.36
CA ILE A 105 -10.37 1.58 -0.81
C ILE A 105 -10.29 2.96 -1.47
N LEU A 106 -9.42 3.79 -0.95
CA LEU A 106 -9.09 5.07 -1.57
C LEU A 106 -8.03 4.87 -2.65
N LYS A 107 -8.39 5.13 -3.89
CA LYS A 107 -7.52 4.93 -5.05
C LYS A 107 -6.98 6.26 -5.57
N ILE A 108 -5.67 6.34 -5.71
CA ILE A 108 -4.95 7.50 -6.27
C ILE A 108 -4.35 7.10 -7.61
N ARG A 109 -4.69 7.86 -8.65
CA ARG A 109 -4.21 7.65 -10.02
C ARG A 109 -3.35 8.80 -10.51
N SER A 110 -3.51 9.97 -9.90
CA SER A 110 -2.88 11.21 -10.35
C SER A 110 -2.42 12.07 -9.18
N HIS A 111 -1.55 13.02 -9.47
CA HIS A 111 -1.17 14.05 -8.52
C HIS A 111 -2.38 14.86 -8.03
N SER A 112 -3.32 15.17 -8.91
CA SER A 112 -4.56 15.89 -8.54
C SER A 112 -5.41 15.10 -7.55
N ASP A 113 -5.51 13.75 -7.70
CA ASP A 113 -6.22 12.92 -6.73
C ASP A 113 -5.53 12.98 -5.36
N TYR A 114 -4.20 12.90 -5.37
CA TYR A 114 -3.40 12.99 -4.16
C TYR A 114 -3.65 14.31 -3.43
N MET A 115 -3.55 15.45 -4.12
CA MET A 115 -3.73 16.78 -3.52
C MET A 115 -5.11 16.94 -2.89
N LYS A 116 -6.18 16.49 -3.58
CA LYS A 116 -7.57 16.54 -3.04
C LYS A 116 -7.73 15.74 -1.75
N ILE A 117 -7.02 14.63 -1.63
CA ILE A 117 -7.08 13.80 -0.42
C ILE A 117 -6.24 14.41 0.68
N GLN A 118 -5.08 14.94 0.37
CA GLN A 118 -4.23 15.63 1.31
C GLN A 118 -4.93 16.83 1.95
N GLU A 119 -5.66 17.63 1.16
CA GLU A 119 -6.49 18.74 1.67
C GLU A 119 -7.55 18.28 2.67
N LYS A 120 -8.08 17.07 2.51
CA LYS A 120 -9.09 16.50 3.43
C LYS A 120 -8.48 15.87 4.68
N PHE A 121 -7.25 15.41 4.59
CA PHE A 121 -6.53 14.73 5.66
C PHE A 121 -5.15 15.35 5.86
N PRO A 122 -5.04 16.67 6.09
CA PRO A 122 -3.76 17.30 6.31
C PRO A 122 -3.15 16.81 7.62
N LEU A 123 -1.84 16.53 7.58
CA LEU A 123 -1.09 16.32 8.80
C LEU A 123 -0.95 17.65 9.55
N ASP A 124 -1.06 17.58 10.87
CA ASP A 124 -0.90 18.73 11.75
C ASP A 124 0.42 19.47 11.46
N ALA A 125 0.35 20.79 11.44
CA ALA A 125 1.49 21.67 11.16
C ALA A 125 2.66 21.46 12.13
N SER A 126 2.37 21.14 13.39
CA SER A 126 3.40 20.84 14.40
C SER A 126 4.19 19.56 14.12
N LYS A 127 3.65 18.69 13.28
CA LYS A 127 4.26 17.41 12.87
C LYS A 127 4.83 17.47 11.46
N LYS A 128 4.91 18.67 10.87
CA LYS A 128 5.45 18.83 9.53
C LYS A 128 6.96 18.63 9.52
N CYS A 129 7.43 18.11 8.42
CA CYS A 129 8.85 18.09 8.13
C CYS A 129 9.40 19.50 7.93
N PRO A 130 10.68 19.76 8.31
CA PRO A 130 11.34 21.05 8.10
C PRO A 130 11.32 21.56 6.66
N SER A 131 11.18 20.68 5.68
CA SER A 131 11.09 21.01 4.24
C SER A 131 9.81 21.78 3.84
N GLY A 132 8.90 22.04 4.77
CA GLY A 132 7.63 22.74 4.47
C GLY A 132 6.61 21.95 3.67
N HIS A 133 6.91 20.72 3.27
CA HIS A 133 5.98 19.89 2.53
C HIS A 133 4.77 19.51 3.39
N MET A 134 3.60 19.60 2.80
CA MET A 134 2.37 19.10 3.43
C MET A 134 2.29 17.58 3.27
N TYR A 135 2.10 16.89 4.39
CA TYR A 135 1.93 15.44 4.43
C TYR A 135 0.50 15.06 4.78
N MET A 136 0.17 13.80 4.47
CA MET A 136 -1.14 13.24 4.75
C MET A 136 -1.20 12.69 6.18
N ASP A 137 -2.28 12.95 6.89
CA ASP A 137 -2.58 12.30 8.17
C ASP A 137 -3.14 10.89 7.92
N TRP A 138 -2.23 9.92 7.84
CA TRP A 138 -2.56 8.53 7.62
C TRP A 138 -3.40 7.93 8.76
N GLY A 139 -3.21 8.41 9.99
CA GLY A 139 -4.00 7.98 11.13
C GLY A 139 -5.48 8.38 10.98
N LYS A 140 -5.77 9.63 10.59
CA LYS A 140 -7.14 10.07 10.29
C LYS A 140 -7.73 9.35 9.08
N LEU A 141 -6.94 9.18 8.02
CA LEU A 141 -7.38 8.50 6.81
C LEU A 141 -7.76 7.05 7.08
N SER A 142 -6.94 6.34 7.85
CA SER A 142 -7.17 4.92 8.19
C SER A 142 -8.44 4.68 9.02
N LYS A 143 -8.97 5.69 9.70
CA LYS A 143 -10.27 5.58 10.40
C LYS A 143 -11.46 5.57 9.45
N LYS A 144 -11.31 6.13 8.24
CA LYS A 144 -12.40 6.27 7.25
C LYS A 144 -12.37 5.23 6.14
N TYR A 145 -11.18 4.72 5.81
CA TYR A 145 -10.96 3.77 4.72
C TYR A 145 -10.38 2.47 5.24
N ASP A 146 -10.55 1.40 4.46
CA ASP A 146 -9.98 0.09 4.76
C ASP A 146 -8.59 -0.08 4.13
N GLY A 147 -8.29 0.73 3.13
CA GLY A 147 -6.98 0.76 2.48
C GLY A 147 -6.80 1.98 1.58
N PHE A 148 -5.57 2.16 1.13
CA PHE A 148 -5.16 3.18 0.18
C PHE A 148 -4.36 2.52 -0.94
N GLN A 149 -4.81 2.67 -2.19
CA GLN A 149 -4.13 2.13 -3.36
C GLN A 149 -3.51 3.23 -4.19
N LEU A 150 -2.23 3.10 -4.46
CA LEU A 150 -1.58 3.82 -5.53
C LEU A 150 -1.71 3.00 -6.82
N ALA A 151 -2.48 3.52 -7.76
CA ALA A 151 -2.73 2.88 -9.05
C ALA A 151 -1.98 3.65 -10.15
N GLY A 152 -0.97 3.04 -10.72
CA GLY A 152 -0.16 3.64 -11.79
C GLY A 152 1.29 3.91 -11.40
N SER A 153 1.98 4.71 -12.21
CA SER A 153 3.37 5.07 -11.97
C SER A 153 3.49 6.10 -10.84
N THR A 154 4.32 5.82 -9.85
CA THR A 154 4.64 6.73 -8.76
C THR A 154 5.37 7.98 -9.22
N MET A 155 6.04 7.93 -10.39
CA MET A 155 6.78 9.06 -10.96
C MET A 155 5.90 10.28 -11.25
N SER A 156 4.59 10.08 -11.45
CA SER A 156 3.64 11.17 -11.65
C SER A 156 3.17 11.85 -10.36
N ILE A 157 3.55 11.31 -9.19
CA ILE A 157 3.14 11.81 -7.88
C ILE A 157 4.39 11.99 -7.00
N PRO A 158 5.09 13.14 -7.10
CA PRO A 158 6.37 13.36 -6.43
C PRO A 158 6.34 13.08 -4.93
N MET A 159 5.24 13.43 -4.26
CA MET A 159 5.07 13.23 -2.81
C MET A 159 4.93 11.75 -2.40
N LEU A 160 4.69 10.86 -3.36
CA LEU A 160 4.63 9.40 -3.18
C LEU A 160 5.79 8.68 -3.86
N GLY A 161 6.85 9.38 -4.22
CA GLY A 161 8.02 8.81 -4.91
C GLY A 161 8.72 7.67 -4.19
N GLN A 162 8.42 7.47 -2.90
CA GLN A 162 8.91 6.34 -2.11
C GLN A 162 8.02 5.08 -2.22
N TRP A 163 6.93 5.17 -2.99
CA TRP A 163 6.06 4.04 -3.31
C TRP A 163 6.48 3.47 -4.67
N ASP A 164 7.50 2.70 -4.72
CA ASP A 164 8.23 2.30 -5.93
C ASP A 164 7.35 1.81 -7.09
N VAL A 165 6.20 1.20 -6.80
CA VAL A 165 5.26 0.64 -7.78
C VAL A 165 3.82 0.64 -7.27
N GLU A 166 2.88 0.24 -8.13
CA GLU A 166 1.50 -0.02 -7.74
C GLU A 166 1.44 -0.91 -6.49
N SER A 167 0.80 -0.39 -5.45
CA SER A 167 0.66 -1.08 -4.18
C SER A 167 -0.54 -0.58 -3.40
N THR A 168 -1.00 -1.42 -2.47
CA THR A 168 -2.10 -1.10 -1.57
C THR A 168 -1.62 -1.20 -0.14
N ALA A 169 -1.77 -0.10 0.61
CA ALA A 169 -1.61 -0.04 2.05
C ALA A 169 -2.93 -0.40 2.72
N TRP A 170 -3.00 -1.51 3.44
CA TRP A 170 -4.18 -1.95 4.15
C TRP A 170 -4.20 -1.43 5.58
N PHE A 171 -5.35 -0.91 5.98
CA PHE A 171 -5.63 -0.40 7.33
C PHE A 171 -6.57 -1.33 8.09
N ASN A 172 -7.32 -2.18 7.37
CA ASN A 172 -8.29 -3.10 7.94
C ASN A 172 -8.14 -4.49 7.32
N MET A 173 -7.53 -5.39 8.06
CA MET A 173 -7.23 -6.75 7.61
C MET A 173 -8.47 -7.64 7.48
N ARG A 174 -9.62 -7.27 8.10
CA ARG A 174 -10.90 -7.97 7.88
C ARG A 174 -11.37 -7.92 6.44
N LYS A 175 -10.79 -7.03 5.62
CA LYS A 175 -11.11 -6.89 4.20
C LYS A 175 -10.21 -7.72 3.28
N LEU A 176 -9.31 -8.50 3.87
CA LEU A 176 -8.46 -9.45 3.16
C LEU A 176 -8.65 -10.86 3.74
N LYS A 177 -8.98 -11.82 2.86
CA LYS A 177 -9.01 -13.25 3.19
C LYS A 177 -7.78 -13.91 2.60
N PHE A 178 -6.95 -14.54 3.43
CA PHE A 178 -5.85 -15.35 2.94
C PHE A 178 -6.39 -16.57 2.17
N VAL A 179 -5.87 -16.79 0.97
CA VAL A 179 -6.32 -17.91 0.10
C VAL A 179 -5.22 -18.91 -0.21
N GLY A 180 -3.99 -18.59 0.07
CA GLY A 180 -2.87 -19.50 -0.12
C GLY A 180 -1.56 -18.81 -0.49
N THR A 181 -0.54 -19.61 -0.77
CA THR A 181 0.76 -19.14 -1.27
C THR A 181 0.95 -19.55 -2.73
N THR A 182 1.75 -18.78 -3.45
CA THR A 182 2.07 -19.07 -4.85
C THR A 182 3.53 -18.74 -5.14
N LYS A 183 4.11 -19.41 -6.15
CA LYS A 183 5.38 -18.98 -6.74
C LYS A 183 5.17 -17.73 -7.56
N VAL A 184 6.13 -16.80 -7.51
CA VAL A 184 6.10 -15.51 -8.20
C VAL A 184 7.39 -15.25 -8.97
#